data_17c33cf4fae8604e626a68d43deaa717
#
_entry.id   17c33cf4fae8604e626a68d43deaa717
#
_cell.length_a   1.000
_cell.length_b   1.000
_cell.length_c   1.000
_cell.angle_alpha   90.00
_cell.angle_beta   90.00
_cell.angle_gamma   90.00
#
_symmetry.space_group_name_H-M   'P 1'
#
loop_
_entity.id
_entity.type
_entity.pdbx_description
1 polymer ?
#
loop_
_entity_poly.entity_id
_entity_poly.type
_entity_poly.pdbx_seq_one_letter_code
_entity_poly.pdbx_strand_id
1 'polypeptide(L)'
;MKVSTTNAPAAELEAEALILTIPEGTGKPTSWDAVDAIVGGIVSKTLAGPVFQGKRGQTLALSTPGNHCRELVLVGLGTPEELDLEVWRRAVANAISKARQRGSSKIAVPLPEIDGHDSVDLAIAAAEAAILTSYRYREFKAAPAEF
;
A
#
# COMPACT_ATOMS: atom_id res chain seq x y z
N MET A 1 0.89 -2.59 -18.02
CA MET A 1 1.52 -2.59 -16.68
C MET A 1 2.33 -3.86 -16.48
N LYS A 2 3.50 -3.73 -15.91
CA LYS A 2 4.34 -4.87 -15.61
C LYS A 2 4.27 -5.17 -14.10
N VAL A 3 3.90 -6.40 -13.74
CA VAL A 3 3.85 -6.85 -12.36
C VAL A 3 4.91 -7.91 -12.16
N SER A 4 5.71 -7.78 -11.11
CA SER A 4 6.73 -8.76 -10.75
C SER A 4 6.75 -8.96 -9.25
N THR A 5 7.32 -10.08 -8.82
CA THR A 5 7.48 -10.41 -7.40
C THR A 5 8.96 -10.45 -7.05
N THR A 6 9.27 -10.19 -5.79
CA THR A 6 10.63 -10.23 -5.28
C THR A 6 10.62 -10.75 -3.84
N ASN A 7 11.73 -11.35 -3.42
CA ASN A 7 11.93 -11.76 -2.04
C ASN A 7 12.68 -10.71 -1.20
N ALA A 8 12.96 -9.54 -1.78
CA ALA A 8 13.67 -8.49 -1.05
C ALA A 8 12.82 -7.99 0.12
N PRO A 9 13.45 -7.67 1.27
CA PRO A 9 12.74 -7.05 2.39
C PRO A 9 12.12 -5.71 1.98
N ALA A 10 11.00 -5.34 2.62
CA ALA A 10 10.31 -4.09 2.31
C ALA A 10 11.22 -2.87 2.37
N ALA A 11 12.14 -2.85 3.33
CA ALA A 11 13.07 -1.74 3.51
C ALA A 11 14.11 -1.61 2.38
N GLU A 12 14.29 -2.65 1.56
CA GLU A 12 15.23 -2.65 0.44
C GLU A 12 14.56 -2.44 -0.92
N LEU A 13 13.23 -2.35 -0.96
CA LEU A 13 12.50 -2.15 -2.20
C LEU A 13 12.69 -0.74 -2.74
N GLU A 14 13.03 -0.64 -4.02
CA GLU A 14 13.13 0.65 -4.70
C GLU A 14 11.84 0.92 -5.44
N ALA A 15 11.17 2.01 -5.09
CA ALA A 15 9.91 2.41 -5.72
C ALA A 15 9.68 3.90 -5.52
N GLU A 16 8.82 4.47 -6.34
CA GLU A 16 8.39 5.85 -6.12
C GLU A 16 7.37 5.91 -4.99
N ALA A 17 6.47 4.94 -4.92
CA ALA A 17 5.52 4.81 -3.83
C ALA A 17 5.62 3.43 -3.20
N LEU A 18 5.63 3.40 -1.87
CA LEU A 18 5.64 2.17 -1.09
C LEU A 18 4.33 2.10 -0.32
N ILE A 19 3.58 1.03 -0.53
CA ILE A 19 2.27 0.85 0.10
C ILE A 19 2.42 0.03 1.37
N LEU A 20 1.97 0.60 2.49
CA LEU A 20 1.98 -0.08 3.78
C LEU A 20 0.54 -0.29 4.25
N THR A 21 0.17 -1.53 4.47
CA THR A 21 -1.16 -1.90 4.95
C THR A 21 -1.18 -1.90 6.47
N ILE A 22 -2.20 -1.28 7.05
CA ILE A 22 -2.30 -1.07 8.49
C ILE A 22 -3.64 -1.60 9.00
N PRO A 23 -3.64 -2.59 9.90
CA PRO A 23 -4.89 -3.03 10.52
C PRO A 23 -5.37 -2.02 11.57
N GLU A 24 -6.69 -1.98 11.76
CA GLU A 24 -7.30 -1.09 12.75
C GLU A 24 -7.11 -1.60 14.17
N GLY A 25 -6.71 -0.73 15.07
CA GLY A 25 -6.69 -1.02 16.51
C GLY A 25 -5.47 -1.76 17.02
N THR A 26 -4.56 -2.18 16.15
CA THR A 26 -3.38 -2.97 16.57
C THR A 26 -2.08 -2.17 16.51
N GLY A 27 -2.14 -0.92 16.05
CA GLY A 27 -0.96 -0.09 15.87
C GLY A 27 -0.13 -0.53 14.66
N LYS A 28 1.12 -0.07 14.61
CA LYS A 28 2.00 -0.39 13.50
C LYS A 28 2.40 -1.87 13.51
N PRO A 29 2.17 -2.62 12.41
CA PRO A 29 2.67 -3.99 12.31
C PRO A 29 4.20 -4.03 12.40
N THR A 30 4.74 -5.04 13.06
CA THR A 30 6.18 -5.23 13.16
C THR A 30 6.85 -5.40 11.81
N SER A 31 6.10 -5.88 10.81
CA SER A 31 6.56 -5.99 9.44
C SER A 31 7.09 -4.66 8.87
N TRP A 32 6.63 -3.53 9.40
CA TRP A 32 7.00 -2.20 8.90
C TRP A 32 8.05 -1.49 9.74
N ASP A 33 8.60 -2.13 10.76
CA ASP A 33 9.57 -1.48 11.66
C ASP A 33 10.82 -1.00 10.92
N ALA A 34 11.36 -1.82 10.04
CA ALA A 34 12.56 -1.45 9.29
C ALA A 34 12.30 -0.29 8.31
N VAL A 35 11.15 -0.29 7.66
CA VAL A 35 10.74 0.81 6.76
C VAL A 35 10.57 2.10 7.56
N ASP A 36 9.90 2.03 8.69
CA ASP A 36 9.65 3.19 9.54
C ASP A 36 10.96 3.82 10.03
N ALA A 37 11.94 2.99 10.38
CA ALA A 37 13.26 3.47 10.78
C ALA A 37 13.96 4.26 9.66
N ILE A 38 13.85 3.77 8.41
CA ILE A 38 14.48 4.42 7.26
C ILE A 38 13.85 5.79 6.97
N VAL A 39 12.53 5.90 7.15
CA VAL A 39 11.80 7.13 6.87
C VAL A 39 11.66 8.05 8.09
N GLY A 40 12.49 7.86 9.10
CA GLY A 40 12.57 8.75 10.26
C GLY A 40 11.44 8.62 11.26
N GLY A 41 10.77 7.48 11.31
CA GLY A 41 9.69 7.23 12.27
C GLY A 41 8.36 7.88 11.89
N ILE A 42 8.19 8.31 10.65
CA ILE A 42 6.97 9.01 10.22
C ILE A 42 5.72 8.14 10.32
N VAL A 43 5.86 6.82 10.14
CA VAL A 43 4.73 5.90 10.26
C VAL A 43 4.25 5.85 11.71
N SER A 44 5.15 5.63 12.64
CA SER A 44 4.82 5.61 14.07
C SER A 44 4.20 6.92 14.54
N LYS A 45 4.75 8.05 14.09
CA LYS A 45 4.22 9.37 14.45
C LYS A 45 2.81 9.57 13.92
N THR A 46 2.56 9.14 12.69
CA THR A 46 1.23 9.26 12.06
C THR A 46 0.21 8.40 12.78
N LEU A 47 0.56 7.16 13.13
CA LEU A 47 -0.35 6.24 13.81
C LEU A 47 -0.61 6.63 15.27
N ALA A 48 0.29 7.40 15.88
CA ALA A 48 0.08 7.92 17.24
C ALA A 48 -0.98 9.02 17.30
N GLY A 49 -1.27 9.69 16.17
CA GLY A 49 -2.25 10.76 16.10
C GLY A 49 -3.60 10.27 15.57
N PRO A 50 -4.58 11.19 15.44
CA PRO A 50 -5.94 10.83 15.01
C PRO A 50 -6.13 10.79 13.49
N VAL A 51 -5.13 11.18 12.72
CA VAL A 51 -5.27 11.37 11.27
C VAL A 51 -5.49 10.06 10.53
N PHE A 52 -4.85 8.98 10.99
CA PHE A 52 -4.95 7.66 10.37
C PHE A 52 -5.10 6.59 11.45
N GLN A 53 -6.11 5.77 11.32
CA GLN A 53 -6.44 4.75 12.33
C GLN A 53 -6.46 3.33 11.78
N GLY A 54 -6.22 3.14 10.48
CA GLY A 54 -6.27 1.83 9.84
C GLY A 54 -7.68 1.35 9.49
N LYS A 55 -8.65 2.24 9.51
CA LYS A 55 -10.03 1.89 9.16
C LYS A 55 -10.13 1.46 7.71
N ARG A 56 -10.99 0.49 7.43
CA ARG A 56 -11.21 0.02 6.07
C ARG A 56 -11.55 1.19 5.13
N GLY A 57 -10.85 1.25 4.00
CA GLY A 57 -11.04 2.31 3.01
C GLY A 57 -10.29 3.60 3.30
N GLN A 58 -9.65 3.72 4.45
CA GLN A 58 -8.86 4.89 4.78
C GLN A 58 -7.51 4.83 4.08
N THR A 59 -7.11 5.91 3.42
CA THR A 59 -5.78 6.02 2.79
C THR A 59 -5.14 7.35 3.16
N LEU A 60 -3.82 7.34 3.28
CA LEU A 60 -3.06 8.55 3.56
C LEU A 60 -1.72 8.47 2.86
N ALA A 61 -1.39 9.47 2.04
CA ALA A 61 -0.09 9.57 1.39
C ALA A 61 0.82 10.48 2.22
N LEU A 62 2.03 10.01 2.48
CA LEU A 62 3.05 10.73 3.24
C LEU A 62 4.28 10.92 2.38
N SER A 63 4.73 12.17 2.24
CA SER A 63 6.04 12.45 1.62
C SER A 63 7.14 11.99 2.56
N THR A 64 8.16 11.33 2.02
CA THR A 64 9.22 10.79 2.84
C THR A 64 10.51 11.58 2.67
N PRO A 65 11.28 11.75 3.76
CA PRO A 65 12.62 12.32 3.65
C PRO A 65 13.57 11.27 3.08
N GLY A 66 14.60 11.71 2.36
CA GLY A 66 15.64 10.85 1.83
C GLY A 66 15.30 10.23 0.48
N ASN A 67 16.06 9.19 0.10
CA ASN A 67 16.07 8.67 -1.26
C ASN A 67 15.46 7.28 -1.40
N HIS A 68 14.88 6.72 -0.32
CA HIS A 68 14.37 5.36 -0.36
C HIS A 68 13.14 5.24 -1.26
N CYS A 69 12.18 6.14 -1.05
CA CYS A 69 11.00 6.27 -1.90
C CYS A 69 10.52 7.71 -1.84
N ARG A 70 9.71 8.12 -2.83
CA ARG A 70 9.18 9.48 -2.86
C ARG A 70 8.06 9.65 -1.84
N GLU A 71 7.24 8.62 -1.67
CA GLU A 71 6.12 8.67 -0.74
C GLU A 71 5.78 7.30 -0.18
N LEU A 72 5.15 7.30 0.98
CA LEU A 72 4.47 6.14 1.54
C LEU A 72 2.97 6.34 1.37
N VAL A 73 2.26 5.27 1.02
CA VAL A 73 0.80 5.28 1.04
C VAL A 73 0.35 4.29 2.10
N LEU A 74 -0.24 4.81 3.17
CA LEU A 74 -0.83 3.98 4.22
C LEU A 74 -2.26 3.65 3.81
N VAL A 75 -2.65 2.39 3.94
CA VAL A 75 -4.02 1.97 3.67
C VAL A 75 -4.55 1.12 4.80
N GLY A 76 -5.76 1.42 5.23
CA GLY A 76 -6.42 0.71 6.32
C GLY A 76 -7.04 -0.60 5.87
N LEU A 77 -6.78 -1.67 6.63
CA LEU A 77 -7.36 -2.98 6.39
C LEU A 77 -8.66 -3.20 7.16
N GLY A 78 -8.97 -2.32 8.11
CA GLY A 78 -10.05 -2.56 9.06
C GLY A 78 -9.65 -3.52 10.16
N THR A 79 -10.63 -4.02 10.91
CA THR A 79 -10.34 -4.91 12.04
C THR A 79 -9.80 -6.25 11.55
N PRO A 80 -8.84 -6.87 12.29
CA PRO A 80 -8.29 -8.15 11.87
C PRO A 80 -9.34 -9.26 11.73
N GLU A 81 -10.40 -9.23 12.54
CA GLU A 81 -11.46 -10.23 12.50
C GLU A 81 -12.26 -10.21 11.19
N GLU A 82 -12.32 -9.07 10.52
CA GLU A 82 -13.06 -8.89 9.28
C GLU A 82 -12.18 -9.03 8.04
N LEU A 83 -10.88 -9.23 8.22
CA LEU A 83 -9.94 -9.30 7.12
C LEU A 83 -10.09 -10.60 6.34
N ASP A 84 -10.33 -10.49 5.04
CA ASP A 84 -10.30 -11.59 4.07
C ASP A 84 -9.56 -11.14 2.80
N LEU A 85 -9.43 -12.02 1.84
CA LEU A 85 -8.72 -11.71 0.60
C LEU A 85 -9.39 -10.60 -0.20
N GLU A 86 -10.71 -10.47 -0.13
CA GLU A 86 -11.41 -9.39 -0.82
C GLU A 86 -11.13 -8.04 -0.17
N VAL A 87 -11.12 -7.97 1.15
CA VAL A 87 -10.76 -6.75 1.88
C VAL A 87 -9.33 -6.34 1.54
N TRP A 88 -8.40 -7.30 1.55
CA TRP A 88 -7.01 -7.09 1.17
C TRP A 88 -6.90 -6.56 -0.26
N ARG A 89 -7.57 -7.21 -1.21
CA ARG A 89 -7.54 -6.82 -2.62
C ARG A 89 -8.02 -5.38 -2.81
N ARG A 90 -9.12 -5.02 -2.17
CA ARG A 90 -9.66 -3.65 -2.24
C ARG A 90 -8.74 -2.62 -1.63
N ALA A 91 -8.12 -2.95 -0.50
CA ALA A 91 -7.17 -2.05 0.16
C ALA A 91 -5.98 -1.77 -0.76
N VAL A 92 -5.40 -2.80 -1.35
CA VAL A 92 -4.28 -2.66 -2.28
C VAL A 92 -4.70 -1.84 -3.50
N ALA A 93 -5.88 -2.10 -4.07
CA ALA A 93 -6.37 -1.35 -5.23
C ALA A 93 -6.54 0.14 -4.90
N ASN A 94 -7.11 0.46 -3.75
CA ASN A 94 -7.27 1.85 -3.31
C ASN A 94 -5.92 2.55 -3.15
N ALA A 95 -4.96 1.86 -2.56
CA ALA A 95 -3.62 2.42 -2.35
C ALA A 95 -2.88 2.65 -3.66
N ILE A 96 -2.97 1.70 -4.60
CA ILE A 96 -2.36 1.85 -5.92
C ILE A 96 -2.99 3.02 -6.68
N SER A 97 -4.31 3.14 -6.63
CA SER A 97 -5.03 4.27 -7.24
C SER A 97 -4.57 5.60 -6.66
N LYS A 98 -4.42 5.66 -5.34
CA LYS A 98 -3.92 6.86 -4.66
C LYS A 98 -2.52 7.23 -5.14
N ALA A 99 -1.61 6.25 -5.20
CA ALA A 99 -0.25 6.47 -5.65
C ALA A 99 -0.19 6.95 -7.10
N ARG A 100 -1.00 6.36 -7.98
CA ARG A 100 -1.06 6.77 -9.39
C ARG A 100 -1.62 8.17 -9.58
N GLN A 101 -2.65 8.53 -8.82
CA GLN A 101 -3.20 9.88 -8.85
C GLN A 101 -2.17 10.92 -8.44
N ARG A 102 -1.22 10.54 -7.60
CA ARG A 102 -0.14 11.41 -7.16
C ARG A 102 1.09 11.36 -8.09
N GLY A 103 1.00 10.63 -9.18
CA GLY A 103 2.03 10.61 -10.21
C GLY A 103 3.07 9.50 -10.08
N SER A 104 2.90 8.55 -9.17
CA SER A 104 3.82 7.41 -9.04
C SER A 104 3.54 6.38 -10.11
N SER A 105 4.59 5.96 -10.83
CA SER A 105 4.49 4.92 -11.85
C SER A 105 5.13 3.61 -11.38
N LYS A 106 6.12 3.68 -10.49
CA LYS A 106 6.75 2.50 -9.91
C LYS A 106 6.29 2.36 -8.47
N ILE A 107 5.48 1.33 -8.22
CA ILE A 107 4.79 1.14 -6.95
C ILE A 107 5.16 -0.23 -6.40
N ALA A 108 5.55 -0.29 -5.13
CA ALA A 108 5.84 -1.53 -4.44
C ALA A 108 4.78 -1.78 -3.37
N VAL A 109 4.35 -3.03 -3.26
CA VAL A 109 3.39 -3.49 -2.26
C VAL A 109 4.06 -4.58 -1.43
N PRO A 110 4.74 -4.22 -0.32
CA PRO A 110 5.29 -5.23 0.56
C PRO A 110 4.16 -6.03 1.21
N LEU A 111 4.39 -7.32 1.37
CA LEU A 111 3.40 -8.21 1.98
C LEU A 111 3.67 -8.30 3.48
N PRO A 112 2.67 -8.01 4.32
CA PRO A 112 2.81 -8.22 5.76
C PRO A 112 2.63 -9.68 6.12
N GLU A 113 3.08 -10.06 7.30
CA GLU A 113 2.72 -11.34 7.89
C GLU A 113 1.36 -11.17 8.57
N ILE A 114 0.37 -11.90 8.10
CA ILE A 114 -0.98 -11.86 8.65
C ILE A 114 -1.41 -13.27 9.02
N ASP A 115 -1.76 -13.46 10.28
CA ASP A 115 -2.23 -14.75 10.77
C ASP A 115 -3.45 -15.22 9.99
N GLY A 116 -3.44 -16.49 9.59
CA GLY A 116 -4.54 -17.09 8.84
C GLY A 116 -4.52 -16.81 7.34
N HIS A 117 -3.53 -16.08 6.83
CA HIS A 117 -3.41 -15.76 5.41
C HIS A 117 -2.04 -16.14 4.88
N ASP A 118 -2.02 -16.90 3.80
CA ASP A 118 -0.80 -17.31 3.11
C ASP A 118 -0.25 -16.12 2.30
N SER A 119 1.07 -15.91 2.36
CA SER A 119 1.71 -14.84 1.61
C SER A 119 1.53 -14.99 0.10
N VAL A 120 1.45 -16.22 -0.42
CA VAL A 120 1.19 -16.46 -1.84
C VAL A 120 -0.19 -15.95 -2.23
N ASP A 121 -1.21 -16.23 -1.40
CA ASP A 121 -2.57 -15.75 -1.65
C ASP A 121 -2.65 -14.23 -1.61
N LEU A 122 -1.94 -13.60 -0.67
CA LEU A 122 -1.87 -12.15 -0.59
C LEU A 122 -1.18 -11.56 -1.82
N ALA A 123 -0.11 -12.20 -2.28
CA ALA A 123 0.62 -11.75 -3.47
C ALA A 123 -0.25 -11.84 -4.73
N ILE A 124 -0.98 -12.94 -4.90
CA ILE A 124 -1.87 -13.12 -6.05
C ILE A 124 -2.98 -12.07 -6.04
N ALA A 125 -3.61 -11.84 -4.89
CA ALA A 125 -4.66 -10.85 -4.76
C ALA A 125 -4.14 -9.43 -5.01
N ALA A 126 -2.93 -9.11 -4.55
CA ALA A 126 -2.30 -7.81 -4.81
C ALA A 126 -2.00 -7.62 -6.30
N ALA A 127 -1.53 -8.66 -6.98
CA ALA A 127 -1.28 -8.61 -8.42
C ALA A 127 -2.58 -8.39 -9.21
N GLU A 128 -3.65 -9.07 -8.83
CA GLU A 128 -4.96 -8.86 -9.42
C GLU A 128 -5.45 -7.42 -9.23
N ALA A 129 -5.29 -6.87 -8.04
CA ALA A 129 -5.65 -5.49 -7.74
C ALA A 129 -4.86 -4.51 -8.62
N ALA A 130 -3.57 -4.75 -8.80
CA ALA A 130 -2.71 -3.91 -9.62
C ALA A 130 -3.16 -3.90 -11.08
N ILE A 131 -3.48 -5.07 -11.62
CA ILE A 131 -3.91 -5.21 -13.01
C ILE A 131 -5.26 -4.51 -13.24
N LEU A 132 -6.23 -4.74 -12.37
CA LEU A 132 -7.54 -4.10 -12.47
C LEU A 132 -7.47 -2.59 -12.35
N THR A 133 -6.65 -2.10 -11.44
CA THR A 133 -6.45 -0.66 -11.24
C THR A 133 -5.78 -0.02 -12.45
N SER A 134 -4.82 -0.71 -13.07
CA SER A 134 -4.17 -0.25 -14.29
C SER A 134 -5.17 -0.08 -15.43
N TYR A 135 -6.05 -1.03 -15.59
CA TYR A 135 -7.08 -0.99 -16.63
C TYR A 135 -8.02 0.22 -16.44
N ARG A 136 -8.53 0.41 -15.23
CA ARG A 136 -9.39 1.56 -14.91
C ARG A 136 -8.70 2.89 -15.16
N TYR A 137 -7.43 2.98 -14.79
CA TYR A 137 -6.66 4.20 -14.96
C TYR A 137 -6.52 4.57 -16.45
N ARG A 138 -6.31 3.57 -17.32
CA ARG A 138 -6.23 3.79 -18.76
C ARG A 138 -7.55 4.29 -19.34
N GLU A 139 -8.66 3.74 -18.91
CA GLU A 139 -9.98 4.18 -19.37
C GLU A 139 -10.24 5.64 -19.00
N PHE A 140 -9.92 6.02 -17.76
CA PHE A 140 -10.07 7.39 -17.33
C PHE A 140 -9.19 8.36 -18.08
N LYS A 141 -7.98 7.96 -18.42
CA LYS A 141 -7.08 8.83 -19.18
C LYS A 141 -7.43 8.93 -20.65
N ALA A 142 -7.95 7.87 -21.23
CA ALA A 142 -8.32 7.87 -22.64
C ALA A 142 -9.51 8.80 -22.91
N ALA A 143 -10.52 8.79 -22.05
CA ALA A 143 -11.72 9.61 -22.24
C ALA A 143 -11.44 11.11 -22.32
N PRO A 144 -10.68 11.73 -21.40
CA PRO A 144 -10.36 13.16 -21.50
C PRO A 144 -9.50 13.52 -22.71
N ALA A 145 -8.64 12.61 -23.18
CA ALA A 145 -7.74 12.87 -24.27
C ALA A 145 -8.46 12.97 -25.63
N GLU A 146 -9.66 12.45 -25.74
CA GLU A 146 -10.44 12.47 -26.96
C GLU A 146 -11.27 13.75 -27.13
N PHE A 147 -11.30 14.58 -26.13
CA PHE A 147 -11.96 15.87 -26.18
C PHE A 147 -10.98 16.95 -26.62
#